data_1c4d57d727d9e0529e05b193bacb282c
#
_entry.id   1c4d57d727d9e0529e05b193bacb282c
#
_cell.length_a   1.000
_cell.length_b   1.000
_cell.length_c   1.000
_cell.angle_alpha   90.00
_cell.angle_beta   90.00
_cell.angle_gamma   90.00
#
_symmetry.space_group_name_H-M   'P 1'
#
loop_
_entity.id
_entity.type
_entity.pdbx_description
1 polymer ?
#
loop_
_entity_poly.entity_id
_entity_poly.type
_entity_poly.pdbx_seq_one_letter_code
_entity_poly.pdbx_strand_id
1 'polypeptide(L)'
;YKRQESARRGIERAREVLELNPDDNRAYNIGAFALLRLGEREEALRWMQASVERAPMDSIVHYNAACFYALAGEVEKSLDCLENCYFKVGNLNREWLLHDSDLDKVRDHPRFAKILALFPD
;
A
#
# COMPACT_ATOMS: atom_id res chain seq x y z
N TYR A 1 10.73 20.18 -4.01
CA TYR A 1 11.76 20.32 -2.97
C TYR A 1 11.23 20.07 -1.57
N LYS A 2 10.14 20.74 -1.20
CA LYS A 2 9.52 20.56 0.11
C LYS A 2 8.97 19.14 0.32
N ARG A 3 8.43 18.53 -0.73
CA ARG A 3 7.94 17.15 -0.68
C ARG A 3 9.05 16.15 -0.42
N GLN A 4 10.21 16.37 -1.06
CA GLN A 4 11.35 15.49 -0.87
C GLN A 4 11.90 15.60 0.55
N GLU A 5 11.95 16.81 1.09
CA GLU A 5 12.39 17.03 2.46
C GLU A 5 11.45 16.40 3.47
N SER A 6 10.14 16.53 3.28
CA SER A 6 9.15 15.87 4.12
C SER A 6 9.28 14.35 4.06
N ALA A 7 9.52 13.81 2.87
CA ALA A 7 9.71 12.37 2.69
C ALA A 7 10.95 11.89 3.45
N ARG A 8 12.07 12.62 3.37
CA ARG A 8 13.29 12.27 4.11
C ARG A 8 13.07 12.26 5.61
N ARG A 9 12.37 13.25 6.13
CA ARG A 9 12.03 13.31 7.57
C ARG A 9 11.15 12.13 7.97
N GLY A 10 10.19 11.78 7.14
CA GLY A 10 9.32 10.63 7.39
C GLY A 10 10.10 9.33 7.46
N ILE A 11 11.08 9.14 6.57
CA ILE A 11 11.92 7.95 6.58
C ILE A 11 12.79 7.90 7.83
N GLU A 12 13.43 9.02 8.19
CA GLU A 12 14.25 9.09 9.39
C GLU A 12 13.45 8.74 10.63
N ARG A 13 12.25 9.29 10.75
CA ARG A 13 11.38 9.01 11.87
C ARG A 13 10.94 7.55 11.89
N ALA A 14 10.62 6.99 10.73
CA ALA A 14 10.24 5.58 10.63
C ALA A 14 11.39 4.69 11.06
N ARG A 15 12.63 5.01 10.67
CA ARG A 15 13.80 4.24 11.09
C ARG A 15 14.01 4.30 12.60
N GLU A 16 13.81 5.48 13.21
CA GLU A 16 13.89 5.62 14.67
C GLU A 16 12.85 4.74 15.38
N VAL A 17 11.62 4.75 14.89
CA VAL A 17 10.55 3.91 15.44
C VAL A 17 10.91 2.44 15.32
N LEU A 18 11.44 2.01 14.16
CA LEU A 18 11.79 0.62 13.92
C LEU A 18 12.98 0.15 14.76
N GLU A 19 13.88 1.05 15.15
CA GLU A 19 14.95 0.71 16.09
C GLU A 19 14.40 0.31 17.44
N LEU A 20 13.34 0.98 17.89
CA LEU A 20 12.70 0.69 19.17
C LEU A 20 11.68 -0.44 19.08
N ASN A 21 11.01 -0.58 17.93
CA ASN A 21 10.00 -1.59 17.71
C ASN A 21 10.10 -2.12 16.26
N PRO A 22 10.93 -3.17 16.04
CA PRO A 22 11.16 -3.72 14.70
C PRO A 22 9.93 -4.30 14.01
N ASP A 23 8.85 -4.52 14.75
CA ASP A 23 7.62 -5.10 14.20
C ASP A 23 6.53 -4.05 13.93
N ASP A 24 6.87 -2.76 14.04
CA ASP A 24 5.89 -1.70 13.82
C ASP A 24 5.54 -1.60 12.32
N ASN A 25 4.40 -2.19 11.94
CA ASN A 25 4.01 -2.22 10.54
C ASN A 25 3.61 -0.85 9.99
N ARG A 26 3.15 0.04 10.87
CA ARG A 26 2.78 1.40 10.47
C ARG A 26 4.02 2.18 10.03
N ALA A 27 5.14 2.01 10.73
CA ALA A 27 6.40 2.64 10.35
C ALA A 27 6.87 2.14 8.98
N TYR A 28 6.79 0.84 8.73
CA TYR A 28 7.12 0.28 7.41
C TYR A 28 6.22 0.85 6.33
N ASN A 29 4.92 0.93 6.60
CA ASN A 29 3.94 1.39 5.62
C ASN A 29 4.19 2.85 5.24
N ILE A 30 4.29 3.73 6.21
CA ILE A 30 4.53 5.16 6.00
C ILE A 30 5.89 5.38 5.32
N GLY A 31 6.91 4.67 5.81
CA GLY A 31 8.25 4.77 5.24
C GLY A 31 8.32 4.30 3.80
N ALA A 32 7.57 3.26 3.45
CA ALA A 32 7.54 2.75 2.08
C ALA A 32 7.04 3.82 1.10
N PHE A 33 5.95 4.51 1.42
CA PHE A 33 5.45 5.60 0.59
C PHE A 33 6.48 6.73 0.46
N ALA A 34 7.14 7.09 1.56
CA ALA A 34 8.16 8.14 1.55
C ALA A 34 9.35 7.74 0.69
N LEU A 35 9.82 6.50 0.80
CA LEU A 35 10.91 5.98 -0.02
C LEU A 35 10.54 6.00 -1.51
N LEU A 36 9.31 5.64 -1.83
CA LEU A 36 8.84 5.66 -3.22
C LEU A 36 8.88 7.08 -3.79
N ARG A 37 8.47 8.07 -3.00
CA ARG A 37 8.52 9.49 -3.41
C ARG A 37 9.93 9.97 -3.70
N LEU A 38 10.92 9.42 -2.98
CA LEU A 38 12.31 9.77 -3.20
C LEU A 38 12.97 9.00 -4.34
N GLY A 39 12.25 8.08 -4.97
CA GLY A 39 12.79 7.26 -6.03
C GLY A 39 13.58 6.05 -5.54
N GLU A 40 13.55 5.76 -4.24
CA GLU A 40 14.20 4.60 -3.65
C GLU A 40 13.27 3.39 -3.76
N ARG A 41 13.00 2.98 -5.00
CA ARG A 41 11.96 2.01 -5.31
C ARG A 41 12.20 0.64 -4.69
N GLU A 42 13.41 0.12 -4.77
CA GLU A 42 13.71 -1.22 -4.28
C GLU A 42 13.54 -1.31 -2.76
N GLU A 43 14.05 -0.33 -2.03
CA GLU A 43 13.89 -0.29 -0.57
C GLU A 43 12.43 -0.08 -0.20
N ALA A 44 11.71 0.77 -0.96
CA ALA A 44 10.29 0.99 -0.74
C ALA A 44 9.49 -0.31 -0.87
N LEU A 45 9.79 -1.12 -1.89
CA LEU A 45 9.13 -2.42 -2.10
C LEU A 45 9.41 -3.37 -0.93
N ARG A 46 10.64 -3.41 -0.44
CA ARG A 46 10.98 -4.25 0.71
C ARG A 46 10.22 -3.83 1.97
N TRP A 47 10.10 -2.54 2.20
CA TRP A 47 9.38 -2.02 3.37
C TRP A 47 7.89 -2.31 3.30
N MET A 48 7.29 -2.17 2.13
CA MET A 48 5.86 -2.49 1.99
C MET A 48 5.62 -3.98 2.19
N GLN A 49 6.48 -4.83 1.64
CA GLN A 49 6.39 -6.27 1.87
C GLN A 49 6.50 -6.60 3.37
N ALA A 50 7.43 -5.95 4.06
CA ALA A 50 7.59 -6.13 5.51
C ALA A 50 6.32 -5.74 6.27
N SER A 51 5.66 -4.66 5.85
CA SER A 51 4.41 -4.22 6.46
C SER A 51 3.31 -5.26 6.31
N VAL A 52 3.13 -5.78 5.10
CA VAL A 52 2.09 -6.79 4.80
C VAL A 52 2.36 -8.09 5.58
N GLU A 53 3.62 -8.53 5.65
CA GLU A 53 3.99 -9.75 6.36
C GLU A 53 3.68 -9.67 7.86
N ARG A 54 3.76 -8.48 8.45
CA ARG A 54 3.51 -8.28 9.88
C ARG A 54 2.03 -8.16 10.21
N ALA A 55 1.19 -7.91 9.23
CA ALA A 55 -0.24 -7.78 9.45
C ALA A 55 -1.03 -8.43 8.30
N PRO A 56 -0.86 -9.76 8.09
CA PRO A 56 -1.42 -10.44 6.92
C PRO A 56 -2.95 -10.50 6.89
N MET A 57 -3.59 -10.24 8.02
CA MET A 57 -5.05 -10.26 8.12
C MET A 57 -5.68 -8.87 8.20
N ASP A 58 -4.88 -7.81 8.10
CA ASP A 58 -5.37 -6.44 8.23
C ASP A 58 -5.75 -5.89 6.85
N SER A 59 -7.04 -5.64 6.65
CA SER A 59 -7.55 -5.15 5.36
C SER A 59 -7.02 -3.77 5.00
N ILE A 60 -6.81 -2.91 6.00
CA ILE A 60 -6.29 -1.56 5.76
C ILE A 60 -4.86 -1.63 5.27
N VAL A 61 -4.05 -2.52 5.85
CA VAL A 61 -2.68 -2.74 5.38
C VAL A 61 -2.68 -3.25 3.94
N HIS A 62 -3.54 -4.20 3.60
CA HIS A 62 -3.65 -4.71 2.23
C HIS A 62 -4.13 -3.64 1.26
N TYR A 63 -5.08 -2.81 1.68
CA TYR A 63 -5.55 -1.71 0.85
C TYR A 63 -4.44 -0.70 0.59
N ASN A 64 -3.72 -0.30 1.63
CA ASN A 64 -2.58 0.62 1.49
C ASN A 64 -1.50 0.02 0.60
N ALA A 65 -1.24 -1.28 0.74
CA ALA A 65 -0.29 -1.97 -0.13
C ALA A 65 -0.75 -1.96 -1.59
N ALA A 66 -2.06 -2.15 -1.83
CA ALA A 66 -2.62 -2.07 -3.18
C ALA A 66 -2.36 -0.70 -3.80
N CYS A 67 -2.62 0.37 -3.07
CA CYS A 67 -2.35 1.73 -3.52
C CYS A 67 -0.86 1.94 -3.79
N PHE A 68 -0.01 1.48 -2.88
CA PHE A 68 1.44 1.59 -3.03
C PHE A 68 1.92 0.87 -4.30
N TYR A 69 1.50 -0.38 -4.49
CA TYR A 69 1.93 -1.15 -5.66
C TYR A 69 1.41 -0.54 -6.97
N ALA A 70 0.20 0.02 -6.96
CA ALA A 70 -0.32 0.73 -8.12
C ALA A 70 0.56 1.93 -8.48
N LEU A 71 0.93 2.73 -7.49
CA LEU A 71 1.82 3.88 -7.68
C LEU A 71 3.21 3.45 -8.15
N ALA A 72 3.70 2.31 -7.68
CA ALA A 72 5.00 1.77 -8.06
C ALA A 72 5.00 1.08 -9.43
N GLY A 73 3.84 0.95 -10.06
CA GLY A 73 3.72 0.28 -11.36
C GLY A 73 3.65 -1.23 -11.28
N GLU A 74 3.49 -1.79 -10.07
CA GLU A 74 3.35 -3.23 -9.84
C GLU A 74 1.88 -3.62 -9.88
N VAL A 75 1.31 -3.66 -11.09
CA VAL A 75 -0.14 -3.79 -11.29
C VAL A 75 -0.68 -5.10 -10.71
N GLU A 76 -0.01 -6.23 -10.99
CA GLU A 76 -0.49 -7.53 -10.50
C GLU A 76 -0.45 -7.63 -8.98
N LYS A 77 0.59 -7.11 -8.35
CA LYS A 77 0.69 -7.09 -6.89
C LYS A 77 -0.40 -6.22 -6.27
N SER A 78 -0.70 -5.09 -6.91
CA SER A 78 -1.80 -4.23 -6.47
C SER A 78 -3.13 -4.98 -6.47
N LEU A 79 -3.41 -5.67 -7.57
CA LEU A 79 -4.65 -6.43 -7.71
C LEU A 79 -4.72 -7.59 -6.73
N ASP A 80 -3.61 -8.28 -6.47
CA ASP A 80 -3.54 -9.33 -5.46
C ASP A 80 -3.92 -8.80 -4.08
N CYS A 81 -3.41 -7.61 -3.73
CA CYS A 81 -3.73 -6.99 -2.45
C CYS A 81 -5.21 -6.62 -2.34
N LEU A 82 -5.81 -6.14 -3.43
CA LEU A 82 -7.25 -5.83 -3.44
C LEU A 82 -8.10 -7.09 -3.24
N GLU A 83 -7.73 -8.20 -3.85
CA GLU A 83 -8.41 -9.47 -3.61
C GLU A 83 -8.27 -9.90 -2.15
N ASN A 84 -7.09 -9.72 -1.56
CA ASN A 84 -6.87 -10.05 -0.15
C ASN A 84 -7.74 -9.21 0.79
N CYS A 85 -8.01 -7.95 0.42
CA CYS A 85 -8.91 -7.11 1.19
C CYS A 85 -10.30 -7.75 1.29
N TYR A 86 -10.82 -8.24 0.17
CA TYR A 86 -12.13 -8.88 0.15
C TYR A 86 -12.14 -10.18 0.93
N PHE A 87 -11.20 -11.07 0.63
CA PHE A 87 -11.22 -12.42 1.20
C PHE A 87 -10.89 -12.47 2.70
N LYS A 88 -10.08 -11.54 3.19
CA LYS A 88 -9.63 -11.60 4.58
C LYS A 88 -10.47 -10.80 5.54
N VAL A 89 -11.07 -9.70 5.11
CA VAL A 89 -11.81 -8.84 6.03
C VAL A 89 -13.17 -8.38 5.51
N GLY A 90 -13.33 -8.26 4.20
CA GLY A 90 -14.62 -7.94 3.60
C GLY A 90 -15.25 -6.60 3.98
N ASN A 91 -14.48 -5.70 4.57
CA ASN A 91 -15.01 -4.45 5.11
C ASN A 91 -14.75 -3.22 4.26
N LEU A 92 -14.04 -3.37 3.14
CA LEU A 92 -13.74 -2.22 2.32
C LEU A 92 -14.93 -1.84 1.46
N ASN A 93 -15.12 -0.55 1.34
CA ASN A 93 -16.23 0.02 0.60
C ASN A 93 -15.86 0.07 -0.89
N ARG A 94 -16.78 -0.40 -1.72
CA ARG A 94 -16.67 -0.33 -3.18
C ARG A 94 -16.34 1.08 -3.68
N GLU A 95 -16.88 2.10 -3.03
CA GLU A 95 -16.64 3.50 -3.39
C GLU A 95 -15.16 3.87 -3.34
N TRP A 96 -14.40 3.33 -2.40
CA TRP A 96 -12.97 3.60 -2.33
C TRP A 96 -12.25 3.09 -3.59
N LEU A 97 -12.60 1.89 -4.04
CA LEU A 97 -11.98 1.32 -5.24
C LEU A 97 -12.30 2.16 -6.47
N LEU A 98 -13.53 2.67 -6.55
CA LEU A 98 -13.98 3.45 -7.70
C LEU A 98 -13.33 4.82 -7.78
N HIS A 99 -13.03 5.46 -6.65
CA HIS A 99 -12.66 6.87 -6.62
C HIS A 99 -11.28 7.18 -6.09
N ASP A 100 -10.55 6.20 -5.55
CA ASP A 100 -9.20 6.44 -5.05
C ASP A 100 -8.24 6.65 -6.21
N SER A 101 -7.68 7.88 -6.30
CA SER A 101 -6.77 8.24 -7.39
C SER A 101 -5.49 7.40 -7.42
N ASP A 102 -5.07 6.85 -6.27
CA ASP A 102 -3.89 6.00 -6.21
C ASP A 102 -4.07 4.71 -7.02
N LEU A 103 -5.32 4.30 -7.27
CA LEU A 103 -5.63 3.10 -8.02
C LEU A 103 -5.85 3.35 -9.52
N ASP A 104 -5.67 4.58 -9.99
CA ASP A 104 -5.95 4.94 -11.40
C ASP A 104 -5.22 4.03 -12.39
N LYS A 105 -3.98 3.66 -12.08
CA LYS A 105 -3.17 2.84 -13.00
C LYS A 105 -3.66 1.40 -13.14
N VAL A 106 -4.45 0.90 -12.20
CA VAL A 106 -4.94 -0.48 -12.23
C VAL A 106 -6.41 -0.58 -12.59
N ARG A 107 -7.12 0.54 -12.59
CA ARG A 107 -8.58 0.57 -12.78
C ARG A 107 -9.02 0.02 -14.13
N ASP A 108 -8.20 0.20 -15.17
CA ASP A 108 -8.53 -0.26 -16.53
C ASP A 108 -8.13 -1.71 -16.79
N HIS A 109 -7.45 -2.35 -15.85
CA HIS A 109 -7.06 -3.74 -15.98
C HIS A 109 -8.31 -4.64 -15.92
N PRO A 110 -8.44 -5.65 -16.81
CA PRO A 110 -9.62 -6.52 -16.80
C PRO A 110 -9.89 -7.19 -15.47
N ARG A 111 -8.84 -7.52 -14.73
CA ARG A 111 -8.95 -8.14 -13.42
C ARG A 111 -9.58 -7.21 -12.37
N PHE A 112 -9.42 -5.89 -12.53
CA PHE A 112 -10.00 -4.92 -11.61
C PHE A 112 -11.52 -5.01 -11.59
N ALA A 113 -12.15 -5.11 -12.75
CA ALA A 113 -13.61 -5.22 -12.85
C ALA A 113 -14.13 -6.47 -12.12
N LYS A 114 -13.40 -7.58 -12.23
CA LYS A 114 -13.76 -8.81 -11.54
C LYS A 114 -13.64 -8.67 -10.03
N ILE A 115 -12.60 -8.01 -9.58
CA ILE A 115 -12.39 -7.74 -8.14
C ILE A 115 -13.48 -6.82 -7.61
N LEU A 116 -13.78 -5.74 -8.35
CA LEU A 116 -14.81 -4.78 -7.96
C LEU A 116 -16.16 -5.45 -7.77
N ALA A 117 -16.48 -6.42 -8.62
CA ALA A 117 -17.75 -7.16 -8.54
C ALA A 117 -17.90 -7.97 -7.24
N LEU A 118 -16.79 -8.28 -6.56
CA LEU A 118 -16.81 -9.01 -5.29
C LEU A 118 -17.23 -8.12 -4.12
N PHE A 119 -17.06 -6.82 -4.25
CA PHE A 119 -17.37 -5.89 -3.16
C PHE A 119 -18.85 -5.49 -3.23
N PRO A 120 -19.56 -5.48 -2.09
CA PRO A 120 -20.98 -5.09 -2.08
C PRO A 120 -21.13 -3.59 -2.33
N ASP A 121 -22.31 -3.23 -2.81
CA ASP A 121 -22.68 -1.83 -3.05
C ASP A 121 -22.79 -1.04 -1.74
#